data_de3f127e7be8c54c6d3642fbcfb86e1d
#
_entry.id   de3f127e7be8c54c6d3642fbcfb86e1d
#
_cell.length_a   1.000
_cell.length_b   1.000
_cell.length_c   1.000
_cell.angle_alpha   90.00
_cell.angle_beta   90.00
_cell.angle_gamma   90.00
#
_symmetry.space_group_name_H-M   'P 1'
#
loop_
_entity.id
_entity.type
_entity.pdbx_description
1 polymer ?
#
loop_
_entity_poly.entity_id
_entity_poly.type
_entity_poly.pdbx_seq_one_letter_code
_entity_poly.pdbx_strand_id
1 'polypeptide(L)'
;SVLIYGQPGIGKTTFGVSAPDAVLFDYDGGVQRINGAHQVPTLQPTSWEDTNIALQEIQNEMPEIKTIVIDTVGKMLDYMSAYIIKTDPKMAMRDGSLSLKGYGVRKQMFVNFIKQLALMGKNVVFIAHEREERRGEETFKRPEIGGSSANDLIKELDLVGYMYAVGKERVITFDPAEYYYAKNTCNLPAAIKLPVVVDEGGKGMSNVAFSNIVAQYKVAQEKRQDTTARYEMLLGLIDETMSAVVDVDSLNEAMGKLFAMEQIYDSFLKAQRAVANKGKELGLTYNKIAKRYE
;
A
#
# COMPACT_ATOMS: atom_id res chain seq x y z
N SER A 1 0.20 -2.74 2.73
CA SER A 1 0.51 -3.62 1.57
C SER A 1 1.64 -3.09 0.73
N VAL A 2 2.38 -4.00 0.07
CA VAL A 2 3.59 -3.68 -0.70
C VAL A 2 3.66 -4.51 -1.98
N LEU A 3 4.15 -3.90 -3.06
CA LEU A 3 4.57 -4.59 -4.28
C LEU A 3 6.09 -4.59 -4.36
N ILE A 4 6.68 -5.74 -4.66
CA ILE A 4 8.11 -5.91 -4.89
C ILE A 4 8.29 -6.44 -6.31
N TYR A 5 9.11 -5.78 -7.11
CA TYR A 5 9.40 -6.25 -8.46
C TYR A 5 10.88 -6.10 -8.82
N GLY A 6 11.31 -6.80 -9.84
CA GLY A 6 12.71 -6.84 -10.31
C GLY A 6 12.97 -8.08 -11.16
N GLN A 7 14.22 -8.26 -11.57
CA GLN A 7 14.63 -9.37 -12.45
C GLN A 7 14.27 -10.75 -11.87
N PRO A 8 14.00 -11.75 -12.72
CA PRO A 8 13.92 -13.15 -12.30
C PRO A 8 15.20 -13.57 -11.56
N GLY A 9 15.06 -14.38 -10.50
CA GLY A 9 16.20 -14.90 -9.73
C GLY A 9 16.87 -13.91 -8.78
N ILE A 10 16.44 -12.63 -8.70
CA ILE A 10 17.05 -11.64 -7.79
C ILE A 10 16.79 -11.90 -6.29
N GLY A 11 15.87 -12.83 -5.96
CA GLY A 11 15.55 -13.20 -4.57
C GLY A 11 14.29 -12.55 -4.01
N LYS A 12 13.38 -12.05 -4.86
CA LYS A 12 12.12 -11.42 -4.46
C LYS A 12 11.26 -12.30 -3.54
N THR A 13 11.10 -13.58 -3.93
CA THR A 13 10.32 -14.55 -3.15
C THR A 13 10.93 -14.76 -1.78
N THR A 14 12.24 -15.04 -1.70
CA THR A 14 12.96 -15.21 -0.42
C THR A 14 12.84 -13.98 0.47
N PHE A 15 12.88 -12.78 -0.12
CA PHE A 15 12.66 -11.55 0.61
C PHE A 15 11.20 -11.42 1.07
N GLY A 16 10.22 -11.66 0.20
CA GLY A 16 8.80 -11.55 0.53
C GLY A 16 8.36 -12.49 1.65
N VAL A 17 8.82 -13.75 1.62
CA VAL A 17 8.47 -14.75 2.66
C VAL A 17 9.19 -14.52 3.99
N SER A 18 10.13 -13.58 4.09
CA SER A 18 10.71 -13.15 5.36
C SER A 18 9.78 -12.23 6.17
N ALA A 19 8.63 -11.89 5.64
CA ALA A 19 7.59 -11.17 6.37
C ALA A 19 7.03 -12.02 7.53
N PRO A 20 6.52 -11.38 8.61
CA PRO A 20 6.04 -12.11 9.78
C PRO A 20 4.95 -13.10 9.44
N ASP A 21 5.07 -14.35 9.93
CA ASP A 21 4.05 -15.41 9.84
C ASP A 21 3.42 -15.49 8.45
N ALA A 22 4.28 -15.62 7.43
CA ALA A 22 3.90 -15.58 6.04
C ALA A 22 3.34 -16.91 5.53
N VAL A 23 2.34 -16.82 4.65
CA VAL A 23 1.92 -17.90 3.74
C VAL A 23 2.20 -17.45 2.30
N LEU A 24 2.73 -18.35 1.48
CA LEU A 24 3.04 -18.09 0.08
C LEU A 24 1.95 -18.69 -0.84
N PHE A 25 1.40 -17.86 -1.72
CA PHE A 25 0.60 -18.29 -2.86
C PHE A 25 1.51 -18.29 -4.08
N ASP A 26 2.03 -19.46 -4.41
CA ASP A 26 3.04 -19.68 -5.46
C ASP A 26 2.35 -20.06 -6.79
N TYR A 27 2.04 -19.05 -7.60
CA TYR A 27 1.49 -19.23 -8.95
C TYR A 27 2.57 -19.53 -10.01
N ASP A 28 3.84 -19.28 -9.67
CA ASP A 28 4.97 -19.42 -10.60
C ASP A 28 5.70 -20.78 -10.46
N GLY A 29 5.30 -21.58 -9.45
CA GLY A 29 5.93 -22.87 -9.15
C GLY A 29 7.37 -22.72 -8.66
N GLY A 30 7.68 -21.61 -8.03
CA GLY A 30 9.04 -21.22 -7.65
C GLY A 30 9.50 -21.64 -6.25
N VAL A 31 8.60 -22.13 -5.40
CA VAL A 31 8.90 -22.42 -3.99
C VAL A 31 10.08 -23.37 -3.80
N GLN A 32 10.27 -24.35 -4.68
CA GLN A 32 11.37 -25.32 -4.61
C GLN A 32 12.76 -24.68 -4.82
N ARG A 33 12.81 -23.45 -5.37
CA ARG A 33 14.06 -22.68 -5.58
C ARG A 33 14.47 -21.90 -4.33
N ILE A 34 13.57 -21.79 -3.33
CA ILE A 34 13.84 -21.14 -2.06
C ILE A 34 14.64 -22.12 -1.19
N ASN A 35 15.71 -21.64 -0.55
CA ASN A 35 16.46 -22.43 0.41
C ASN A 35 15.52 -22.96 1.50
N GLY A 36 15.64 -24.25 1.85
CA GLY A 36 14.75 -24.92 2.79
C GLY A 36 14.61 -24.20 4.15
N ALA A 37 15.66 -23.50 4.59
CA ALA A 37 15.63 -22.69 5.82
C ALA A 37 14.71 -21.46 5.74
N HIS A 38 14.26 -21.05 4.55
CA HIS A 38 13.41 -19.89 4.32
C HIS A 38 12.04 -20.26 3.74
N GLN A 39 11.73 -21.53 3.63
CA GLN A 39 10.41 -21.97 3.19
C GLN A 39 9.36 -21.69 4.26
N VAL A 40 8.17 -21.31 3.81
CA VAL A 40 6.98 -21.05 4.62
C VAL A 40 5.84 -21.92 4.14
N PRO A 41 4.73 -22.07 4.89
CA PRO A 41 3.52 -22.68 4.37
C PRO A 41 3.17 -22.14 3.00
N THR A 42 2.95 -23.02 2.03
CA THR A 42 2.81 -22.62 0.62
C THR A 42 1.62 -23.30 -0.01
N LEU A 43 0.77 -22.52 -0.65
CA LEU A 43 -0.26 -22.98 -1.56
C LEU A 43 0.25 -22.84 -3.00
N GLN A 44 0.16 -23.88 -3.79
CA GLN A 44 0.31 -23.85 -5.25
C GLN A 44 -1.06 -24.00 -5.90
N PRO A 45 -1.76 -22.87 -6.22
CA PRO A 45 -3.08 -22.94 -6.81
C PRO A 45 -3.05 -23.64 -8.16
N THR A 46 -4.03 -24.48 -8.42
CA THR A 46 -4.26 -25.09 -9.73
C THR A 46 -5.39 -24.40 -10.49
N SER A 47 -6.17 -23.58 -9.77
CA SER A 47 -7.28 -22.79 -10.30
C SER A 47 -7.43 -21.48 -9.52
N TRP A 48 -8.21 -20.54 -10.06
CA TRP A 48 -8.57 -19.32 -9.32
C TRP A 48 -9.46 -19.63 -8.11
N GLU A 49 -10.28 -20.67 -8.22
CA GLU A 49 -11.17 -21.13 -7.14
C GLU A 49 -10.37 -21.54 -5.90
N ASP A 50 -9.22 -22.20 -6.06
CA ASP A 50 -8.34 -22.63 -4.95
C ASP A 50 -7.86 -21.40 -4.14
N THR A 51 -7.58 -20.29 -4.83
CA THR A 51 -7.21 -19.02 -4.19
C THR A 51 -8.30 -18.51 -3.25
N ASN A 52 -9.56 -18.52 -3.72
CA ASN A 52 -10.68 -18.03 -2.93
C ASN A 52 -10.96 -18.91 -1.71
N ILE A 53 -10.87 -20.24 -1.87
CA ILE A 53 -11.03 -21.20 -0.78
C ILE A 53 -9.95 -20.96 0.28
N ALA A 54 -8.69 -20.91 -0.13
CA ALA A 54 -7.58 -20.70 0.79
C ALA A 54 -7.65 -19.35 1.54
N LEU A 55 -8.11 -18.28 0.88
CA LEU A 55 -8.30 -17.00 1.55
C LEU A 55 -9.40 -17.05 2.61
N GLN A 56 -10.48 -17.79 2.37
CA GLN A 56 -11.54 -18.01 3.35
C GLN A 56 -11.04 -18.81 4.56
N GLU A 57 -10.26 -19.88 4.32
CA GLU A 57 -9.63 -20.66 5.38
C GLU A 57 -8.67 -19.81 6.22
N ILE A 58 -7.79 -19.04 5.57
CA ILE A 58 -6.86 -18.13 6.27
C ILE A 58 -7.63 -17.09 7.10
N GLN A 59 -8.73 -16.57 6.58
CA GLN A 59 -9.52 -15.56 7.29
C GLN A 59 -10.23 -16.15 8.51
N ASN A 60 -10.77 -17.34 8.40
CA ASN A 60 -11.69 -17.91 9.40
C ASN A 60 -10.97 -18.85 10.39
N GLU A 61 -9.93 -19.56 9.94
CA GLU A 61 -9.36 -20.69 10.65
C GLU A 61 -7.86 -20.53 11.00
N MET A 62 -7.14 -19.55 10.37
CA MET A 62 -5.69 -19.39 10.53
C MET A 62 -5.32 -17.99 11.05
N PRO A 63 -5.68 -17.65 12.31
CA PRO A 63 -5.38 -16.34 12.88
C PRO A 63 -3.87 -16.10 13.08
N GLU A 64 -3.06 -17.16 13.16
CA GLU A 64 -1.60 -17.10 13.26
C GLU A 64 -0.95 -16.55 11.99
N ILE A 65 -1.55 -16.72 10.81
CA ILE A 65 -1.03 -16.14 9.56
C ILE A 65 -1.18 -14.62 9.61
N LYS A 66 -0.06 -13.90 9.52
CA LYS A 66 -0.02 -12.43 9.54
C LYS A 66 0.20 -11.83 8.17
N THR A 67 0.82 -12.58 7.25
CA THR A 67 1.20 -12.07 5.93
C THR A 67 0.81 -13.03 4.83
N ILE A 68 0.21 -12.49 3.76
CA ILE A 68 -0.10 -13.21 2.51
C ILE A 68 0.89 -12.73 1.45
N VAL A 69 1.65 -13.64 0.86
CA VAL A 69 2.60 -13.36 -0.23
C VAL A 69 2.05 -13.93 -1.53
N ILE A 70 1.87 -13.10 -2.56
CA ILE A 70 1.35 -13.46 -3.89
C ILE A 70 2.52 -13.46 -4.89
N ASP A 71 2.93 -14.63 -5.37
CA ASP A 71 4.07 -14.78 -6.29
C ASP A 71 3.70 -15.64 -7.52
N THR A 72 3.56 -15.08 -8.70
CA THR A 72 3.59 -13.66 -9.04
C THR A 72 2.19 -13.14 -9.38
N VAL A 73 1.99 -11.83 -9.24
CA VAL A 73 0.71 -11.17 -9.63
C VAL A 73 0.41 -11.39 -11.10
N GLY A 74 1.44 -11.35 -11.97
CA GLY A 74 1.26 -11.58 -13.41
C GLY A 74 0.63 -12.95 -13.68
N LYS A 75 1.19 -14.01 -13.07
CA LYS A 75 0.67 -15.37 -13.19
C LYS A 75 -0.72 -15.54 -12.56
N MET A 76 -0.96 -14.93 -11.41
CA MET A 76 -2.29 -14.92 -10.80
C MET A 76 -3.35 -14.35 -11.76
N LEU A 77 -3.03 -13.29 -12.52
CA LEU A 77 -3.94 -12.73 -13.52
C LEU A 77 -4.23 -13.71 -14.67
N ASP A 78 -3.29 -14.59 -15.01
CA ASP A 78 -3.53 -15.67 -15.99
C ASP A 78 -4.57 -16.65 -15.46
N TYR A 79 -4.51 -17.05 -14.18
CA TYR A 79 -5.51 -17.89 -13.53
C TYR A 79 -6.90 -17.22 -13.49
N MET A 80 -6.96 -15.92 -13.20
CA MET A 80 -8.21 -15.15 -13.31
C MET A 80 -8.75 -15.18 -14.73
N SER A 81 -7.90 -15.06 -15.75
CA SER A 81 -8.28 -15.08 -17.16
C SER A 81 -8.87 -16.46 -17.54
N ALA A 82 -8.20 -17.54 -17.13
CA ALA A 82 -8.66 -18.90 -17.36
C ALA A 82 -10.03 -19.16 -16.70
N TYR A 83 -10.21 -18.69 -15.47
CA TYR A 83 -11.48 -18.77 -14.75
C TYR A 83 -12.61 -18.05 -15.47
N ILE A 84 -12.36 -16.82 -15.93
CA ILE A 84 -13.36 -16.02 -16.66
C ILE A 84 -13.81 -16.75 -17.94
N ILE A 85 -12.86 -17.29 -18.71
CA ILE A 85 -13.15 -18.04 -19.95
C ILE A 85 -13.91 -19.34 -19.63
N LYS A 86 -13.52 -20.05 -18.58
CA LYS A 86 -14.20 -21.28 -18.11
C LYS A 86 -15.65 -20.99 -17.73
N THR A 87 -15.90 -19.86 -17.06
CA THR A 87 -17.22 -19.47 -16.56
C THR A 87 -18.12 -18.92 -17.66
N ASP A 88 -17.57 -18.12 -18.58
CA ASP A 88 -18.28 -17.60 -19.75
C ASP A 88 -17.37 -17.66 -21.00
N PRO A 89 -17.51 -18.73 -21.84
CA PRO A 89 -16.73 -18.89 -23.05
C PRO A 89 -16.85 -17.72 -24.07
N LYS A 90 -17.90 -16.88 -23.96
CA LYS A 90 -18.05 -15.69 -24.82
C LYS A 90 -17.03 -14.59 -24.48
N MET A 91 -16.33 -14.72 -23.35
CA MET A 91 -15.23 -13.83 -22.96
C MET A 91 -13.91 -14.20 -23.64
N ALA A 92 -13.83 -15.33 -24.33
CA ALA A 92 -12.66 -15.73 -25.12
C ALA A 92 -12.72 -15.16 -26.54
N MET A 93 -11.54 -14.88 -27.10
CA MET A 93 -11.32 -14.70 -28.54
C MET A 93 -11.13 -16.06 -29.22
N ARG A 94 -11.07 -16.07 -30.56
CA ARG A 94 -10.90 -17.30 -31.34
C ARG A 94 -9.58 -18.03 -31.05
N ASP A 95 -8.56 -17.30 -30.64
CA ASP A 95 -7.23 -17.82 -30.27
C ASP A 95 -7.13 -18.29 -28.81
N GLY A 96 -8.24 -18.26 -28.06
CA GLY A 96 -8.30 -18.64 -26.66
C GLY A 96 -7.87 -17.55 -25.67
N SER A 97 -7.44 -16.37 -26.14
CA SER A 97 -7.14 -15.23 -25.28
C SER A 97 -8.40 -14.53 -24.78
N LEU A 98 -8.28 -13.69 -23.75
CA LEU A 98 -9.41 -12.86 -23.30
C LEU A 98 -9.81 -11.82 -24.34
N SER A 99 -11.12 -11.66 -24.58
CA SER A 99 -11.68 -10.56 -25.34
C SER A 99 -11.55 -9.21 -24.58
N LEU A 100 -11.73 -8.08 -25.25
CA LEU A 100 -11.75 -6.77 -24.60
C LEU A 100 -12.74 -6.71 -23.44
N LYS A 101 -13.93 -7.32 -23.60
CA LYS A 101 -14.92 -7.44 -22.53
C LYS A 101 -14.40 -8.30 -21.38
N GLY A 102 -13.73 -9.42 -21.66
CA GLY A 102 -13.10 -10.28 -20.67
C GLY A 102 -12.01 -9.57 -19.86
N TYR A 103 -11.20 -8.72 -20.51
CA TYR A 103 -10.25 -7.87 -19.80
C TYR A 103 -10.91 -6.89 -18.82
N GLY A 104 -12.09 -6.35 -19.18
CA GLY A 104 -12.89 -5.52 -18.26
C GLY A 104 -13.37 -6.30 -17.04
N VAL A 105 -13.85 -7.53 -17.25
CA VAL A 105 -14.25 -8.44 -16.15
C VAL A 105 -13.07 -8.78 -15.25
N ARG A 106 -11.92 -9.15 -15.84
CA ARG A 106 -10.69 -9.43 -15.07
C ARG A 106 -10.24 -8.24 -14.23
N LYS A 107 -10.28 -7.04 -14.80
CA LYS A 107 -9.95 -5.81 -14.07
C LYS A 107 -10.84 -5.64 -12.83
N GLN A 108 -12.14 -5.77 -12.99
CA GLN A 108 -13.08 -5.64 -11.87
C GLN A 108 -12.87 -6.73 -10.80
N MET A 109 -12.62 -7.96 -11.25
CA MET A 109 -12.32 -9.09 -10.38
C MET A 109 -11.03 -8.84 -9.57
N PHE A 110 -9.99 -8.32 -10.21
CA PHE A 110 -8.72 -7.99 -9.57
C PHE A 110 -8.87 -6.84 -8.54
N VAL A 111 -9.60 -5.78 -8.88
CA VAL A 111 -9.89 -4.68 -7.95
C VAL A 111 -10.66 -5.20 -6.73
N ASN A 112 -11.65 -6.07 -6.92
CA ASN A 112 -12.40 -6.68 -5.82
C ASN A 112 -11.50 -7.55 -4.94
N PHE A 113 -10.58 -8.31 -5.54
CA PHE A 113 -9.60 -9.13 -4.83
C PHE A 113 -8.67 -8.27 -3.95
N ILE A 114 -8.13 -7.17 -4.46
CA ILE A 114 -7.30 -6.25 -3.67
C ILE A 114 -8.09 -5.71 -2.48
N LYS A 115 -9.36 -5.31 -2.69
CA LYS A 115 -10.23 -4.83 -1.61
C LYS A 115 -10.51 -5.91 -0.56
N GLN A 116 -10.74 -7.15 -0.99
CA GLN A 116 -10.91 -8.28 -0.08
C GLN A 116 -9.67 -8.47 0.79
N LEU A 117 -8.48 -8.50 0.19
CA LEU A 117 -7.22 -8.60 0.94
C LEU A 117 -7.03 -7.45 1.94
N ALA A 118 -7.40 -6.22 1.57
CA ALA A 118 -7.31 -5.07 2.46
C ALA A 118 -8.22 -5.21 3.70
N LEU A 119 -9.41 -5.83 3.53
CA LEU A 119 -10.36 -6.04 4.63
C LEU A 119 -9.95 -7.18 5.58
N MET A 120 -9.03 -8.06 5.16
CA MET A 120 -8.58 -9.18 6.01
C MET A 120 -7.71 -8.73 7.20
N GLY A 121 -7.26 -7.48 7.26
CA GLY A 121 -6.40 -6.96 8.33
C GLY A 121 -5.00 -7.59 8.38
N LYS A 122 -4.59 -8.30 7.32
CA LYS A 122 -3.29 -8.96 7.20
C LYS A 122 -2.33 -8.14 6.33
N ASN A 123 -1.04 -8.35 6.51
CA ASN A 123 -0.05 -7.80 5.58
C ASN A 123 -0.17 -8.50 4.23
N VAL A 124 0.01 -7.77 3.14
CA VAL A 124 0.00 -8.35 1.79
C VAL A 124 1.25 -7.92 1.04
N VAL A 125 1.96 -8.92 0.50
CA VAL A 125 3.14 -8.74 -0.32
C VAL A 125 2.83 -9.26 -1.72
N PHE A 126 2.81 -8.36 -2.67
CA PHE A 126 2.70 -8.71 -4.09
C PHE A 126 4.09 -8.79 -4.69
N ILE A 127 4.36 -9.85 -5.47
CA ILE A 127 5.61 -10.03 -6.20
C ILE A 127 5.32 -10.01 -7.70
N ALA A 128 6.17 -9.30 -8.45
CA ALA A 128 6.12 -9.26 -9.90
C ALA A 128 7.51 -9.35 -10.51
N HIS A 129 7.62 -9.84 -11.74
CA HIS A 129 8.81 -9.65 -12.55
C HIS A 129 8.92 -8.20 -13.02
N GLU A 130 10.07 -7.77 -13.46
CA GLU A 130 10.20 -6.51 -14.18
C GLU A 130 9.95 -6.70 -15.66
N ARG A 131 9.45 -5.66 -16.30
CA ARG A 131 9.44 -5.51 -17.75
C ARG A 131 10.06 -4.18 -18.13
N GLU A 132 10.63 -4.14 -19.31
CA GLU A 132 11.17 -2.93 -19.90
C GLU A 132 10.10 -2.24 -20.76
N GLU A 133 10.01 -0.94 -20.60
CA GLU A 133 9.18 -0.05 -21.42
C GLU A 133 10.11 1.01 -22.03
N ARG A 134 10.14 1.10 -23.34
CA ARG A 134 10.93 2.14 -24.04
C ARG A 134 10.14 3.46 -24.06
N ARG A 135 10.83 4.54 -23.70
CA ARG A 135 10.34 5.92 -23.77
C ARG A 135 11.34 6.76 -24.55
N GLY A 136 11.17 6.79 -25.88
CA GLY A 136 12.18 7.33 -26.77
C GLY A 136 13.44 6.47 -26.76
N GLU A 137 14.59 7.04 -26.42
CA GLU A 137 15.87 6.33 -26.29
C GLU A 137 16.09 5.70 -24.90
N GLU A 138 15.25 6.04 -23.93
CA GLU A 138 15.38 5.58 -22.55
C GLU A 138 14.59 4.29 -22.30
N THR A 139 15.14 3.44 -21.42
CA THR A 139 14.48 2.23 -20.94
C THR A 139 13.98 2.43 -19.52
N PHE A 140 12.69 2.23 -19.32
CA PHE A 140 12.03 2.37 -18.03
C PHE A 140 11.59 1.00 -17.51
N LYS A 141 11.92 0.70 -16.24
CA LYS A 141 11.57 -0.57 -15.57
C LYS A 141 10.23 -0.45 -14.87
N ARG A 142 9.33 -1.39 -15.14
CA ARG A 142 8.00 -1.48 -14.53
C ARG A 142 7.70 -2.89 -14.04
N PRO A 143 6.76 -3.04 -13.08
CA PRO A 143 6.23 -4.37 -12.76
C PRO A 143 5.55 -5.01 -13.98
N GLU A 144 5.83 -6.26 -14.23
CA GLU A 144 5.17 -7.07 -15.26
C GLU A 144 3.79 -7.53 -14.77
N ILE A 145 2.83 -6.64 -14.90
CA ILE A 145 1.42 -6.88 -14.55
C ILE A 145 0.59 -6.43 -15.75
N GLY A 146 -0.21 -7.34 -16.30
CA GLY A 146 -0.90 -7.14 -17.57
C GLY A 146 -1.97 -6.05 -17.56
N GLY A 147 -2.02 -5.27 -18.63
CA GLY A 147 -3.05 -4.25 -18.87
C GLY A 147 -2.98 -3.08 -17.88
N SER A 148 -4.14 -2.53 -17.49
CA SER A 148 -4.27 -1.45 -16.51
C SER A 148 -4.11 -1.94 -15.05
N SER A 149 -4.04 -3.26 -14.82
CA SER A 149 -4.00 -3.87 -13.48
C SER A 149 -2.81 -3.40 -12.65
N ALA A 150 -1.65 -3.12 -13.28
CA ALA A 150 -0.50 -2.55 -12.60
C ALA A 150 -0.83 -1.19 -11.95
N ASN A 151 -1.47 -0.30 -12.70
CA ASN A 151 -1.82 1.02 -12.21
C ASN A 151 -2.91 0.96 -11.12
N ASP A 152 -3.86 0.02 -11.26
CA ASP A 152 -4.91 -0.16 -10.27
C ASP A 152 -4.31 -0.68 -8.95
N LEU A 153 -3.40 -1.68 -9.01
CA LEU A 153 -2.70 -2.17 -7.83
C LEU A 153 -1.86 -1.07 -7.16
N ILE A 154 -1.03 -0.38 -7.94
CA ILE A 154 -0.11 0.65 -7.43
C ILE A 154 -0.84 1.77 -6.67
N LYS A 155 -2.06 2.14 -7.09
CA LYS A 155 -2.85 3.17 -6.41
C LYS A 155 -3.24 2.75 -5.00
N GLU A 156 -3.57 1.49 -4.81
CA GLU A 156 -4.04 0.93 -3.53
C GLU A 156 -2.89 0.59 -2.55
N LEU A 157 -1.63 0.59 -3.02
CA LEU A 157 -0.48 0.24 -2.20
C LEU A 157 0.18 1.46 -1.57
N ASP A 158 0.74 1.27 -0.38
CA ASP A 158 1.58 2.27 0.30
C ASP A 158 3.03 2.23 -0.19
N LEU A 159 3.51 1.05 -0.54
CA LEU A 159 4.91 0.81 -0.90
C LEU A 159 5.01 0.08 -2.24
N VAL A 160 5.91 0.55 -3.10
CA VAL A 160 6.36 -0.17 -4.29
C VAL A 160 7.87 -0.17 -4.31
N GLY A 161 8.46 -1.36 -4.16
CA GLY A 161 9.91 -1.55 -4.12
C GLY A 161 10.45 -2.14 -5.41
N TYR A 162 11.47 -1.50 -5.97
CA TYR A 162 12.27 -2.04 -7.07
C TYR A 162 13.51 -2.72 -6.52
N MET A 163 13.66 -4.01 -6.81
CA MET A 163 14.76 -4.84 -6.33
C MET A 163 15.76 -5.10 -7.45
N TYR A 164 17.03 -4.76 -7.21
CA TYR A 164 18.12 -4.89 -8.18
C TYR A 164 19.43 -5.31 -7.51
N ALA A 165 20.42 -5.66 -8.32
CA ALA A 165 21.75 -6.03 -7.85
C ALA A 165 22.79 -4.96 -8.18
N VAL A 166 23.71 -4.71 -7.24
CA VAL A 166 24.92 -3.92 -7.43
C VAL A 166 26.10 -4.82 -7.11
N GLY A 167 26.74 -5.36 -8.14
CA GLY A 167 27.72 -6.42 -7.97
C GLY A 167 27.12 -7.66 -7.32
N LYS A 168 27.65 -8.09 -6.17
CA LYS A 168 27.11 -9.21 -5.39
C LYS A 168 25.99 -8.80 -4.40
N GLU A 169 25.79 -7.51 -4.19
CA GLU A 169 24.81 -7.00 -3.24
C GLU A 169 23.44 -6.88 -3.86
N ARG A 170 22.41 -7.13 -3.09
CA ARG A 170 21.02 -6.91 -3.45
C ARG A 170 20.48 -5.71 -2.70
N VAL A 171 19.79 -4.86 -3.43
CA VAL A 171 19.21 -3.61 -2.92
C VAL A 171 17.76 -3.55 -3.31
N ILE A 172 16.92 -3.07 -2.39
CA ILE A 172 15.55 -2.65 -2.70
C ILE A 172 15.44 -1.15 -2.49
N THR A 173 14.81 -0.45 -3.43
CA THR A 173 14.52 0.97 -3.34
C THR A 173 13.03 1.22 -3.39
N PHE A 174 12.56 2.16 -2.58
CA PHE A 174 11.16 2.60 -2.54
C PHE A 174 10.99 4.01 -3.10
N ASP A 175 12.05 4.75 -3.32
CA ASP A 175 11.98 6.08 -3.92
C ASP A 175 12.00 5.99 -5.44
N PRO A 176 11.12 6.73 -6.14
CA PRO A 176 11.06 6.72 -7.60
C PRO A 176 12.31 7.32 -8.22
N ALA A 177 12.68 6.83 -9.39
CA ALA A 177 13.76 7.38 -10.22
C ALA A 177 13.34 7.46 -11.69
N GLU A 178 14.20 8.06 -12.52
CA GLU A 178 13.91 8.29 -13.93
C GLU A 178 13.69 7.00 -14.73
N TYR A 179 14.28 5.87 -14.30
CA TYR A 179 14.27 4.60 -15.04
C TYR A 179 13.53 3.45 -14.36
N TYR A 180 12.92 3.67 -13.21
CA TYR A 180 12.06 2.66 -12.58
C TYR A 180 10.94 3.31 -11.77
N TYR A 181 9.89 2.53 -11.54
CA TYR A 181 8.77 2.95 -10.70
C TYR A 181 8.99 2.50 -9.26
N ALA A 182 8.78 3.40 -8.31
CA ALA A 182 8.74 3.09 -6.89
C ALA A 182 7.74 4.01 -6.16
N LYS A 183 7.36 3.66 -4.92
CA LYS A 183 6.45 4.45 -4.10
C LYS A 183 6.79 4.26 -2.63
N ASN A 184 6.97 5.36 -1.92
CA ASN A 184 7.33 5.39 -0.52
C ASN A 184 6.42 6.36 0.25
N THR A 185 5.33 5.86 0.83
CA THR A 185 4.44 6.69 1.65
C THR A 185 4.70 6.53 3.15
N CYS A 186 5.70 5.74 3.53
CA CYS A 186 6.01 5.40 4.92
C CYS A 186 7.34 5.99 5.39
N ASN A 187 7.97 6.85 4.58
CA ASN A 187 9.28 7.43 4.87
C ASN A 187 10.37 6.37 5.19
N LEU A 188 10.34 5.26 4.46
CA LEU A 188 11.43 4.29 4.52
C LEU A 188 12.72 4.90 3.94
N PRO A 189 13.92 4.39 4.30
CA PRO A 189 15.14 4.76 3.61
C PRO A 189 15.01 4.59 2.09
N ALA A 190 15.57 5.53 1.33
CA ALA A 190 15.48 5.54 -0.13
C ALA A 190 15.93 4.20 -0.75
N ALA A 191 16.97 3.60 -0.21
CA ALA A 191 17.47 2.29 -0.59
C ALA A 191 17.85 1.47 0.65
N ILE A 192 17.50 0.19 0.63
CA ILE A 192 17.79 -0.75 1.70
C ILE A 192 18.63 -1.88 1.12
N LYS A 193 19.85 -2.05 1.66
CA LYS A 193 20.69 -3.20 1.35
C LYS A 193 20.11 -4.45 2.01
N LEU A 194 19.90 -5.50 1.22
CA LEU A 194 19.36 -6.76 1.73
C LEU A 194 20.48 -7.63 2.31
N PRO A 195 20.23 -8.36 3.41
CA PRO A 195 21.22 -9.26 3.99
C PRO A 195 21.52 -10.44 3.06
N VAL A 196 22.70 -11.02 3.21
CA VAL A 196 23.00 -12.33 2.66
C VAL A 196 22.22 -13.37 3.47
N VAL A 197 21.31 -14.08 2.83
CA VAL A 197 20.41 -15.03 3.49
C VAL A 197 20.79 -16.49 3.30
N VAL A 198 21.79 -16.75 2.45
CA VAL A 198 22.41 -18.06 2.22
C VAL A 198 23.92 -17.84 2.11
N ASP A 199 24.70 -18.57 2.90
CA ASP A 199 26.16 -18.48 2.84
C ASP A 199 26.75 -19.18 1.58
N GLU A 200 28.05 -19.08 1.41
CA GLU A 200 28.74 -19.70 0.27
C GLU A 200 28.63 -21.23 0.27
N GLY A 201 28.38 -21.87 1.40
CA GLY A 201 28.15 -23.31 1.55
C GLY A 201 26.69 -23.73 1.33
N GLY A 202 25.79 -22.80 1.02
CA GLY A 202 24.37 -23.08 0.80
C GLY A 202 23.53 -23.17 2.09
N LYS A 203 24.10 -22.86 3.26
CA LYS A 203 23.38 -22.84 4.54
C LYS A 203 22.56 -21.57 4.68
N GLY A 204 21.28 -21.72 5.05
CA GLY A 204 20.40 -20.57 5.35
C GLY A 204 20.87 -19.76 6.55
N MET A 205 20.86 -18.44 6.38
CA MET A 205 21.15 -17.43 7.41
C MET A 205 19.89 -16.70 7.82
N SER A 206 19.96 -15.86 8.85
CA SER A 206 18.80 -15.05 9.31
C SER A 206 18.29 -14.14 8.19
N ASN A 207 16.96 -14.12 8.01
CA ASN A 207 16.28 -13.31 7.03
C ASN A 207 15.14 -12.51 7.70
N VAL A 208 15.48 -11.38 8.28
CA VAL A 208 14.56 -10.48 8.99
C VAL A 208 14.33 -9.15 8.27
N ALA A 209 14.82 -9.03 7.04
CA ALA A 209 14.81 -7.76 6.31
C ALA A 209 13.39 -7.22 6.11
N PHE A 210 12.45 -8.09 5.72
CA PHE A 210 11.06 -7.68 5.52
C PHE A 210 10.35 -7.40 6.84
N SER A 211 10.65 -8.13 7.89
CA SER A 211 10.08 -7.88 9.23
C SER A 211 10.43 -6.48 9.74
N ASN A 212 11.64 -5.99 9.47
CA ASN A 212 12.04 -4.63 9.82
C ASN A 212 11.25 -3.57 9.02
N ILE A 213 10.97 -3.83 7.74
CA ILE A 213 10.12 -2.95 6.91
C ILE A 213 8.70 -2.93 7.43
N VAL A 214 8.13 -4.08 7.80
CA VAL A 214 6.79 -4.16 8.39
C VAL A 214 6.72 -3.40 9.72
N ALA A 215 7.74 -3.49 10.55
CA ALA A 215 7.80 -2.74 11.81
C ALA A 215 7.80 -1.23 11.56
N GLN A 216 8.61 -0.74 10.63
CA GLN A 216 8.64 0.68 10.26
C GLN A 216 7.32 1.16 9.64
N TYR A 217 6.69 0.33 8.80
CA TYR A 217 5.37 0.60 8.24
C TYR A 217 4.30 0.78 9.33
N LYS A 218 4.29 -0.10 10.34
CA LYS A 218 3.35 -0.01 11.48
C LYS A 218 3.53 1.29 12.25
N VAL A 219 4.77 1.66 12.58
CA VAL A 219 5.07 2.93 13.26
C VAL A 219 4.56 4.13 12.44
N ALA A 220 4.74 4.10 11.11
CA ALA A 220 4.23 5.16 10.25
C ALA A 220 2.70 5.22 10.22
N GLN A 221 2.01 4.07 10.26
CA GLN A 221 0.55 4.01 10.35
C GLN A 221 0.03 4.53 11.69
N GLU A 222 0.61 4.11 12.81
CA GLU A 222 0.25 4.58 14.15
C GLU A 222 0.37 6.10 14.24
N LYS A 223 1.47 6.67 13.73
CA LYS A 223 1.65 8.12 13.69
C LYS A 223 0.57 8.84 12.86
N ARG A 224 0.12 8.26 11.75
CA ARG A 224 -0.98 8.82 10.94
C ARG A 224 -2.30 8.79 11.67
N GLN A 225 -2.61 7.67 12.35
CA GLN A 225 -3.83 7.52 13.15
C GLN A 225 -3.85 8.52 14.31
N ASP A 226 -2.73 8.68 15.04
CA ASP A 226 -2.59 9.69 16.09
C ASP A 226 -2.83 11.10 15.55
N THR A 227 -2.22 11.46 14.42
CA THR A 227 -2.41 12.77 13.79
C THR A 227 -3.88 13.01 13.41
N THR A 228 -4.57 12.00 12.90
CA THR A 228 -6.01 12.09 12.55
C THR A 228 -6.87 12.29 13.79
N ALA A 229 -6.63 11.52 14.84
CA ALA A 229 -7.35 11.66 16.11
C ALA A 229 -7.15 13.06 16.72
N ARG A 230 -5.92 13.56 16.72
CA ARG A 230 -5.60 14.92 17.17
C ARG A 230 -6.30 16.00 16.33
N TYR A 231 -6.37 15.82 15.02
CA TYR A 231 -7.13 16.72 14.15
C TYR A 231 -8.61 16.74 14.48
N GLU A 232 -9.25 15.59 14.69
CA GLU A 232 -10.66 15.50 15.10
C GLU A 232 -10.90 16.17 16.46
N MET A 233 -9.99 15.99 17.42
CA MET A 233 -10.07 16.71 18.71
C MET A 233 -9.98 18.24 18.52
N LEU A 234 -9.12 18.73 17.63
CA LEU A 234 -9.02 20.16 17.33
C LEU A 234 -10.31 20.70 16.71
N LEU A 235 -10.96 19.95 15.82
CA LEU A 235 -12.25 20.34 15.25
C LEU A 235 -13.34 20.41 16.33
N GLY A 236 -13.42 19.43 17.21
CA GLY A 236 -14.33 19.43 18.35
C GLY A 236 -14.11 20.65 19.28
N LEU A 237 -12.85 21.00 19.54
CA LEU A 237 -12.50 22.15 20.37
C LEU A 237 -12.87 23.48 19.69
N ILE A 238 -12.75 23.59 18.36
CA ILE A 238 -13.22 24.77 17.61
C ILE A 238 -14.75 24.91 17.78
N ASP A 239 -15.51 23.84 17.59
CA ASP A 239 -16.96 23.86 17.69
C ASP A 239 -17.43 24.17 19.12
N GLU A 240 -16.82 23.56 20.14
CA GLU A 240 -17.10 23.84 21.55
C GLU A 240 -16.81 25.30 21.91
N THR A 241 -15.61 25.79 21.53
CA THR A 241 -15.20 27.17 21.80
C THR A 241 -16.15 28.18 21.14
N MET A 242 -16.55 27.94 19.88
CA MET A 242 -17.48 28.82 19.17
C MET A 242 -18.89 28.76 19.72
N SER A 243 -19.34 27.64 20.24
CA SER A 243 -20.66 27.50 20.87
C SER A 243 -20.79 28.32 22.17
N ALA A 244 -19.68 28.58 22.87
CA ALA A 244 -19.64 29.37 24.07
C ALA A 244 -19.58 30.91 23.82
N VAL A 245 -19.35 31.32 22.56
CA VAL A 245 -19.26 32.76 22.20
C VAL A 245 -20.61 33.41 22.14
N VAL A 246 -20.81 34.45 22.89
CA VAL A 246 -22.09 35.18 22.99
C VAL A 246 -21.97 36.70 22.72
N ASP A 247 -20.76 37.26 22.80
CA ASP A 247 -20.51 38.70 22.65
C ASP A 247 -19.08 38.95 22.04
N VAL A 248 -18.75 40.25 21.94
CA VAL A 248 -17.47 40.69 21.36
C VAL A 248 -16.24 40.24 22.18
N ASP A 249 -16.36 40.27 23.50
CA ASP A 249 -15.24 39.95 24.39
C ASP A 249 -14.94 38.43 24.32
N SER A 250 -16.00 37.62 24.45
CA SER A 250 -15.87 36.16 24.30
C SER A 250 -15.39 35.72 22.91
N LEU A 251 -15.78 36.47 21.84
CA LEU A 251 -15.28 36.20 20.49
C LEU A 251 -13.77 36.48 20.37
N ASN A 252 -13.30 37.59 20.92
CA ASN A 252 -11.88 37.97 20.89
C ASN A 252 -11.02 37.00 21.73
N GLU A 253 -11.50 36.56 22.88
CA GLU A 253 -10.87 35.55 23.70
C GLU A 253 -10.79 34.20 22.94
N ALA A 254 -11.88 33.76 22.36
CA ALA A 254 -11.96 32.53 21.56
C ALA A 254 -11.02 32.58 20.35
N MET A 255 -10.95 33.73 19.66
CA MET A 255 -10.00 33.94 18.55
C MET A 255 -8.56 33.79 19.02
N GLY A 256 -8.18 34.41 20.13
CA GLY A 256 -6.85 34.30 20.72
C GLY A 256 -6.49 32.83 21.05
N LYS A 257 -7.41 32.12 21.71
CA LYS A 257 -7.25 30.71 22.08
C LYS A 257 -7.11 29.81 20.85
N LEU A 258 -8.00 29.91 19.87
CA LEU A 258 -8.02 29.05 18.68
C LEU A 258 -6.82 29.30 17.76
N PHE A 259 -6.34 30.54 17.64
CA PHE A 259 -5.21 30.88 16.78
C PHE A 259 -3.84 30.54 17.40
N ALA A 260 -3.80 30.29 18.70
CA ALA A 260 -2.61 29.80 19.41
C ALA A 260 -2.52 28.26 19.44
N MET A 261 -3.55 27.55 18.96
CA MET A 261 -3.54 26.09 18.94
C MET A 261 -2.59 25.51 17.92
N GLU A 262 -2.23 24.25 18.11
CA GLU A 262 -1.52 23.46 17.11
C GLU A 262 -2.25 23.46 15.76
N GLN A 263 -1.47 23.47 14.68
CA GLN A 263 -2.02 23.44 13.33
C GLN A 263 -1.83 22.04 12.73
N ILE A 264 -2.93 21.34 12.48
CA ILE A 264 -2.97 20.05 11.80
C ILE A 264 -3.91 20.17 10.60
N TYR A 265 -3.43 19.82 9.40
CA TYR A 265 -4.16 19.94 8.14
C TYR A 265 -4.75 21.35 7.95
N ASP A 266 -6.05 21.47 7.77
CA ASP A 266 -6.77 22.72 7.58
C ASP A 266 -7.42 23.28 8.87
N SER A 267 -7.03 22.77 10.07
CA SER A 267 -7.63 23.16 11.35
C SER A 267 -7.59 24.68 11.58
N PHE A 268 -6.46 25.33 11.25
CA PHE A 268 -6.32 26.77 11.37
C PHE A 268 -7.30 27.53 10.45
N LEU A 269 -7.42 27.10 9.20
CA LEU A 269 -8.36 27.71 8.26
C LEU A 269 -9.81 27.54 8.73
N LYS A 270 -10.15 26.38 9.31
CA LYS A 270 -11.47 26.13 9.89
C LYS A 270 -11.71 27.02 11.11
N ALA A 271 -10.72 27.17 11.99
CA ALA A 271 -10.82 28.10 13.12
C ALA A 271 -11.05 29.54 12.66
N GLN A 272 -10.28 30.02 11.67
CA GLN A 272 -10.48 31.35 11.10
C GLN A 272 -11.88 31.55 10.53
N ARG A 273 -12.40 30.57 9.78
CA ARG A 273 -13.74 30.61 9.21
C ARG A 273 -14.81 30.61 10.30
N ALA A 274 -14.66 29.79 11.34
CA ALA A 274 -15.60 29.71 12.45
C ALA A 274 -15.68 31.06 13.19
N VAL A 275 -14.53 31.66 13.53
CA VAL A 275 -14.45 33.00 14.15
C VAL A 275 -15.08 34.07 13.24
N ALA A 276 -14.76 34.09 11.96
CA ALA A 276 -15.32 35.07 11.02
C ALA A 276 -16.84 34.94 10.85
N ASN A 277 -17.36 33.70 10.81
CA ASN A 277 -18.79 33.45 10.72
C ASN A 277 -19.50 33.91 11.99
N LYS A 278 -18.96 33.61 13.17
CA LYS A 278 -19.51 34.03 14.46
C LYS A 278 -19.51 35.56 14.63
N GLY A 279 -18.42 36.22 14.18
CA GLY A 279 -18.40 37.69 14.14
C GLY A 279 -19.48 38.29 13.28
N LYS A 280 -19.77 37.72 12.11
CA LYS A 280 -20.88 38.14 11.25
C LYS A 280 -22.25 37.87 11.90
N GLU A 281 -22.43 36.71 12.53
CA GLU A 281 -23.68 36.36 13.25
C GLU A 281 -23.97 37.36 14.36
N LEU A 282 -22.97 37.83 15.09
CA LEU A 282 -23.06 38.82 16.15
C LEU A 282 -23.11 40.28 15.64
N GLY A 283 -23.01 40.51 14.32
CA GLY A 283 -23.00 41.84 13.72
C GLY A 283 -21.70 42.63 13.96
N LEU A 284 -20.61 41.95 14.31
CA LEU A 284 -19.32 42.55 14.66
C LEU A 284 -18.43 42.76 13.43
N THR A 285 -17.54 43.76 13.50
CA THR A 285 -16.59 44.08 12.44
C THR A 285 -15.17 43.82 12.92
N TYR A 286 -14.35 43.16 12.07
CA TYR A 286 -12.95 42.91 12.40
C TYR A 286 -12.08 44.12 12.12
N ASN A 287 -11.51 44.71 13.16
CA ASN A 287 -10.55 45.82 13.07
C ASN A 287 -9.15 45.27 12.77
N LYS A 288 -8.66 45.47 11.53
CA LYS A 288 -7.35 44.99 11.08
C LYS A 288 -6.17 45.58 11.79
N ILE A 289 -6.30 46.83 12.29
CA ILE A 289 -5.23 47.55 13.01
C ILE A 289 -5.15 47.04 14.45
N ALA A 290 -6.26 47.00 15.14
CA ALA A 290 -6.36 46.48 16.50
C ALA A 290 -6.30 44.96 16.59
N LYS A 291 -6.43 44.24 15.45
CA LYS A 291 -6.47 42.77 15.34
C LYS A 291 -7.52 42.11 16.23
N ARG A 292 -8.70 42.75 16.34
CA ARG A 292 -9.81 42.25 17.15
C ARG A 292 -11.17 42.61 16.53
N TYR A 293 -12.22 41.98 16.99
CA TYR A 293 -13.59 42.33 16.66
C TYR A 293 -14.11 43.46 17.54
N GLU A 294 -14.90 44.32 16.93
CA GLU A 294 -15.55 45.48 17.55
C GLU A 294 -17.02 45.56 17.14
#